data_e4e4b5b00f229f8be18b370b84cbea8b
#
_entry.id   e4e4b5b00f229f8be18b370b84cbea8b
#
_cell.length_a   1.000
_cell.length_b   1.000
_cell.length_c   1.000
_cell.angle_alpha   90.00
_cell.angle_beta   90.00
_cell.angle_gamma   90.00
#
_symmetry.space_group_name_H-M   'P 1'
#
loop_
_entity.id
_entity.type
_entity.pdbx_description
1 polymer ?
#
loop_
_entity_poly.entity_id
_entity_poly.type
_entity_poly.pdbx_seq_one_letter_code
_entity_poly.pdbx_strand_id
1 'polypeptide(L)'
;MSRLLYISNLGKQIQYIEKAVATYPELLQGEVDLCNMKKPPQWDADFESRLRAADVVLVTNMGVGLDSPFLERLERWLYAHHPKYWIDVVEPKKTDILYRNLDEDKRILLESYRRTSGVMNYVRLINGAFSTKPTSEWEEPDPIPWQAIMGREGNIYKTYDEFMDAEGHRDWSSIAVYFYRDEWIMGDIEYQQALFEEIYKHQYNPIIFYGQYGSNPRVGIPNMK
;
A
#
# COMPACT_ATOMS: atom_id res chain seq x y z
N MET A 1 -7.56 19.53 15.90
CA MET A 1 -7.19 18.15 15.61
C MET A 1 -6.45 18.18 14.29
N SER A 2 -5.31 17.51 14.18
CA SER A 2 -4.53 17.51 12.93
C SER A 2 -5.28 16.79 11.82
N ARG A 3 -5.15 17.26 10.58
CA ARG A 3 -5.87 16.73 9.42
C ARG A 3 -4.91 16.33 8.29
N LEU A 4 -5.01 15.09 7.85
CA LEU A 4 -4.33 14.56 6.68
C LEU A 4 -5.29 14.54 5.49
N LEU A 5 -4.90 15.13 4.38
CA LEU A 5 -5.54 14.86 3.08
C LEU A 5 -4.70 13.84 2.32
N TYR A 6 -5.27 12.65 2.13
CA TYR A 6 -4.64 11.58 1.36
C TYR A 6 -5.28 11.49 -0.03
N ILE A 7 -4.48 11.70 -1.06
CA ILE A 7 -4.91 11.75 -2.46
C ILE A 7 -4.31 10.55 -3.19
N SER A 8 -5.12 9.66 -3.76
CA SER A 8 -4.60 8.49 -4.48
C SER A 8 -5.52 8.03 -5.61
N ASN A 9 -4.91 7.51 -6.70
CA ASN A 9 -5.63 6.75 -7.73
C ASN A 9 -5.55 5.23 -7.49
N LEU A 10 -4.86 4.78 -6.46
CA LEU A 10 -4.69 3.39 -6.11
C LEU A 10 -5.81 2.93 -5.16
N GLY A 11 -6.81 2.23 -5.70
CA GLY A 11 -7.99 1.82 -4.94
C GLY A 11 -7.66 1.00 -3.69
N LYS A 12 -6.69 0.09 -3.75
CA LYS A 12 -6.27 -0.70 -2.58
C LYS A 12 -5.66 0.17 -1.47
N GLN A 13 -4.91 1.21 -1.79
CA GLN A 13 -4.38 2.13 -0.77
C GLN A 13 -5.50 2.91 -0.07
N ILE A 14 -6.51 3.37 -0.81
CA ILE A 14 -7.70 3.98 -0.23
C ILE A 14 -8.39 3.00 0.73
N GLN A 15 -8.60 1.75 0.31
CA GLN A 15 -9.21 0.71 1.15
C GLN A 15 -8.42 0.44 2.44
N TYR A 16 -7.08 0.42 2.39
CA TYR A 16 -6.26 0.27 3.59
C TYR A 16 -6.48 1.41 4.58
N ILE A 17 -6.55 2.65 4.10
CA ILE A 17 -6.80 3.81 4.96
C ILE A 17 -8.24 3.79 5.51
N GLU A 18 -9.24 3.50 4.67
CA GLU A 18 -10.63 3.35 5.12
C GLU A 18 -10.73 2.29 6.22
N LYS A 19 -10.08 1.15 6.03
CA LYS A 19 -10.04 0.07 7.03
C LYS A 19 -9.26 0.47 8.29
N ALA A 20 -8.16 1.19 8.17
CA ALA A 20 -7.40 1.72 9.31
C ALA A 20 -8.26 2.68 10.15
N VAL A 21 -8.96 3.62 9.51
CA VAL A 21 -9.84 4.58 10.16
C VAL A 21 -11.05 3.89 10.82
N ALA A 22 -11.62 2.88 10.18
CA ALA A 22 -12.77 2.16 10.70
C ALA A 22 -12.43 1.19 11.86
N THR A 23 -11.25 0.54 11.79
CA THR A 23 -10.88 -0.52 12.74
C THR A 23 -10.11 -0.01 13.95
N TYR A 24 -9.32 1.06 13.79
CA TYR A 24 -8.40 1.56 14.81
C TYR A 24 -8.51 3.08 15.02
N PRO A 25 -9.73 3.65 15.11
CA PRO A 25 -9.91 5.11 15.25
C PRO A 25 -9.20 5.67 16.48
N GLU A 26 -9.12 4.89 17.56
CA GLU A 26 -8.47 5.26 18.82
C GLU A 26 -6.94 5.35 18.74
N LEU A 27 -6.33 4.72 17.72
CA LEU A 27 -4.88 4.77 17.49
C LEU A 27 -4.46 5.95 16.62
N LEU A 28 -5.41 6.62 15.95
CA LEU A 28 -5.10 7.70 15.03
C LEU A 28 -4.87 9.03 15.77
N GLN A 29 -3.79 9.72 15.41
CA GLN A 29 -3.41 11.02 15.98
C GLN A 29 -4.10 12.21 15.28
N GLY A 30 -4.97 11.97 14.30
CA GLY A 30 -5.65 13.01 13.56
C GLY A 30 -6.77 12.49 12.66
N GLU A 31 -7.46 13.43 12.02
CA GLU A 31 -8.49 13.14 11.03
C GLU A 31 -7.87 12.83 9.66
N VAL A 32 -8.51 11.94 8.91
CA VAL A 32 -8.11 11.61 7.53
C VAL A 32 -9.22 11.97 6.57
N ASP A 33 -8.89 12.81 5.61
CA ASP A 33 -9.73 13.14 4.47
C ASP A 33 -9.20 12.41 3.23
N LEU A 34 -10.06 11.66 2.52
CA LEU A 34 -9.68 10.82 1.39
C LEU A 34 -10.13 11.42 0.07
N CYS A 35 -9.22 11.49 -0.88
CA CYS A 35 -9.51 11.91 -2.24
C CYS A 35 -9.10 10.81 -3.24
N ASN A 36 -10.10 10.16 -3.84
CA ASN A 36 -9.88 9.13 -4.86
C ASN A 36 -9.75 9.77 -6.25
N MET A 37 -8.54 9.67 -6.83
CA MET A 37 -8.23 10.25 -8.15
C MET A 37 -8.55 9.34 -9.35
N LYS A 38 -9.22 8.20 -9.19
CA LYS A 38 -9.74 7.44 -10.35
C LYS A 38 -10.66 8.30 -11.21
N LYS A 39 -11.33 9.27 -10.57
CA LYS A 39 -12.00 10.41 -11.22
C LYS A 39 -11.41 11.65 -10.58
N PRO A 40 -10.44 12.33 -11.22
CA PRO A 40 -9.84 13.53 -10.66
C PRO A 40 -10.94 14.49 -10.20
N PRO A 41 -10.85 15.04 -9.00
CA PRO A 41 -11.82 16.02 -8.54
C PRO A 41 -11.79 17.22 -9.48
N GLN A 42 -12.91 17.86 -9.64
CA GLN A 42 -12.93 19.17 -10.29
C GLN A 42 -12.11 20.14 -9.43
N TRP A 43 -11.27 20.93 -10.08
CA TRP A 43 -10.51 21.95 -9.37
C TRP A 43 -11.40 23.16 -9.09
N ASP A 44 -12.09 23.14 -7.99
CA ASP A 44 -13.04 24.15 -7.55
C ASP A 44 -12.72 24.66 -6.13
N ALA A 45 -13.57 25.53 -5.62
CA ALA A 45 -13.40 26.10 -4.28
C ALA A 45 -13.50 25.06 -3.17
N ASP A 46 -14.28 24.00 -3.36
CA ASP A 46 -14.39 22.90 -2.38
C ASP A 46 -13.08 22.13 -2.27
N PHE A 47 -12.51 21.73 -3.40
CA PHE A 47 -11.22 21.02 -3.42
C PHE A 47 -10.10 21.89 -2.84
N GLU A 48 -10.04 23.17 -3.19
CA GLU A 48 -9.06 24.08 -2.59
C GLU A 48 -9.28 24.28 -1.08
N SER A 49 -10.52 24.29 -0.61
CA SER A 49 -10.86 24.36 0.81
C SER A 49 -10.32 23.13 1.56
N ARG A 50 -10.47 21.94 1.00
CA ARG A 50 -9.92 20.69 1.56
C ARG A 50 -8.40 20.73 1.63
N LEU A 51 -7.74 21.19 0.58
CA LEU A 51 -6.30 21.39 0.56
C LEU A 51 -5.83 22.36 1.66
N ARG A 52 -6.54 23.47 1.85
CA ARG A 52 -6.21 24.49 2.89
C ARG A 52 -6.47 23.99 4.31
N ALA A 53 -7.47 23.13 4.49
CA ALA A 53 -7.85 22.60 5.79
C ALA A 53 -6.90 21.49 6.29
N ALA A 54 -6.10 20.90 5.39
CA ALA A 54 -5.16 19.85 5.75
C ALA A 54 -3.88 20.40 6.37
N ASP A 55 -3.38 19.79 7.44
CA ASP A 55 -2.04 20.09 7.98
C ASP A 55 -0.94 19.38 7.19
N VAL A 56 -1.28 18.22 6.61
CA VAL A 56 -0.40 17.43 5.76
C VAL A 56 -1.15 16.95 4.53
N VAL A 57 -0.52 16.99 3.37
CA VAL A 57 -1.05 16.41 2.12
C VAL A 57 -0.11 15.30 1.65
N LEU A 58 -0.64 14.08 1.54
CA LEU A 58 0.08 12.95 0.93
C LEU A 58 -0.62 12.57 -0.38
N VAL A 59 0.16 12.54 -1.45
CA VAL A 59 -0.32 12.19 -2.78
C VAL A 59 0.41 10.94 -3.25
N THR A 60 -0.33 9.91 -3.63
CA THR A 60 0.23 8.72 -4.28
C THR A 60 -0.49 8.45 -5.58
N ASN A 61 0.29 8.33 -6.65
CA ASN A 61 -0.26 8.14 -7.98
C ASN A 61 0.56 7.14 -8.78
N MET A 62 -0.10 6.26 -9.54
CA MET A 62 0.55 5.29 -10.41
C MET A 62 0.01 5.39 -11.82
N GLY A 63 0.91 5.41 -12.81
CA GLY A 63 0.57 5.41 -14.23
C GLY A 63 0.20 6.77 -14.81
N VAL A 64 0.25 7.85 -14.01
CA VAL A 64 0.08 9.24 -14.48
C VAL A 64 1.29 10.02 -14.02
N GLY A 65 2.08 10.52 -14.96
CA GLY A 65 3.30 11.26 -14.67
C GLY A 65 3.05 12.65 -14.06
N LEU A 66 4.12 13.27 -13.58
CA LEU A 66 4.08 14.65 -13.07
C LEU A 66 3.72 15.69 -14.14
N ASP A 67 3.79 15.32 -15.42
CA ASP A 67 3.36 16.11 -16.57
C ASP A 67 1.81 16.14 -16.76
N SER A 68 1.09 15.42 -15.92
CA SER A 68 -0.37 15.53 -15.86
C SER A 68 -0.78 16.96 -15.45
N PRO A 69 -1.66 17.66 -16.23
CA PRO A 69 -2.08 19.01 -15.91
C PRO A 69 -2.66 19.17 -14.49
N PHE A 70 -3.31 18.12 -13.98
CA PHE A 70 -3.84 18.11 -12.62
C PHE A 70 -2.70 18.05 -11.59
N LEU A 71 -1.74 17.14 -11.76
CA LEU A 71 -0.62 16.99 -10.82
C LEU A 71 0.31 18.18 -10.86
N GLU A 72 0.59 18.77 -12.04
CA GLU A 72 1.34 20.02 -12.13
C GLU A 72 0.66 21.18 -11.40
N ARG A 73 -0.67 21.28 -11.53
CA ARG A 73 -1.44 22.31 -10.83
C ARG A 73 -1.41 22.06 -9.33
N LEU A 74 -1.58 20.81 -8.90
CA LEU A 74 -1.55 20.42 -7.50
C LEU A 74 -0.18 20.72 -6.88
N GLU A 75 0.91 20.34 -7.53
CA GLU A 75 2.27 20.60 -7.07
C GLU A 75 2.52 22.10 -6.91
N ARG A 76 2.22 22.90 -7.96
CA ARG A 76 2.40 24.36 -7.90
C ARG A 76 1.59 24.99 -6.78
N TRP A 77 0.35 24.51 -6.58
CA TRP A 77 -0.52 25.01 -5.52
C TRP A 77 0.04 24.65 -4.14
N LEU A 78 0.43 23.39 -3.93
CA LEU A 78 1.01 22.92 -2.67
C LEU A 78 2.31 23.66 -2.36
N TYR A 79 3.17 23.84 -3.34
CA TYR A 79 4.42 24.60 -3.18
C TYR A 79 4.17 26.04 -2.72
N ALA A 80 3.16 26.69 -3.26
CA ALA A 80 2.84 28.08 -2.96
C ALA A 80 2.11 28.27 -1.62
N HIS A 81 1.26 27.32 -1.20
CA HIS A 81 0.27 27.53 -0.15
C HIS A 81 0.36 26.52 1.01
N HIS A 82 1.02 25.37 0.82
CA HIS A 82 1.01 24.31 1.81
C HIS A 82 2.38 24.12 2.48
N PRO A 83 2.45 24.10 3.82
CA PRO A 83 3.72 24.01 4.54
C PRO A 83 4.31 22.59 4.52
N LYS A 84 3.51 21.54 4.34
CA LYS A 84 3.96 20.14 4.45
C LYS A 84 3.23 19.23 3.46
N TYR A 85 3.94 18.68 2.51
CA TYR A 85 3.38 17.74 1.54
C TYR A 85 4.40 16.70 1.04
N TRP A 86 3.87 15.58 0.55
CA TRP A 86 4.60 14.53 -0.14
C TRP A 86 3.80 14.10 -1.37
N ILE A 87 4.44 14.08 -2.52
CA ILE A 87 3.88 13.56 -3.78
C ILE A 87 4.78 12.42 -4.25
N ASP A 88 4.23 11.22 -4.33
CA ASP A 88 4.89 10.03 -4.83
C ASP A 88 4.19 9.58 -6.12
N VAL A 89 4.84 9.77 -7.25
CA VAL A 89 4.37 9.35 -8.56
C VAL A 89 5.14 8.11 -8.98
N VAL A 90 4.43 7.00 -9.11
CA VAL A 90 4.99 5.71 -9.52
C VAL A 90 4.66 5.45 -10.98
N GLU A 91 5.68 5.45 -11.83
CA GLU A 91 5.61 5.05 -13.23
C GLU A 91 6.37 3.74 -13.48
N PRO A 92 6.07 2.99 -14.57
CA PRO A 92 6.75 1.71 -14.85
C PRO A 92 8.28 1.79 -14.95
N LYS A 93 8.82 2.97 -15.28
CA LYS A 93 10.27 3.18 -15.48
C LYS A 93 10.87 4.20 -14.53
N LYS A 94 10.07 4.91 -13.77
CA LYS A 94 10.51 6.05 -12.95
C LYS A 94 9.59 6.23 -11.74
N THR A 95 10.19 6.55 -10.61
CA THR A 95 9.47 6.99 -9.42
C THR A 95 9.99 8.38 -9.08
N ASP A 96 9.14 9.38 -9.19
CA ASP A 96 9.43 10.74 -8.78
C ASP A 96 8.77 10.99 -7.42
N ILE A 97 9.55 11.53 -6.49
CA ILE A 97 9.07 11.90 -5.16
C ILE A 97 9.41 13.37 -4.94
N LEU A 98 8.39 14.18 -4.74
CA LEU A 98 8.48 15.57 -4.37
C LEU A 98 7.98 15.73 -2.94
N TYR A 99 8.67 16.51 -2.11
CA TYR A 99 8.26 16.73 -0.74
C TYR A 99 8.69 18.09 -0.22
N ARG A 100 7.97 18.56 0.80
CA ARG A 100 8.29 19.79 1.53
C ARG A 100 8.08 19.57 3.02
N ASN A 101 9.07 20.01 3.82
CA ASN A 101 9.06 19.89 5.28
C ASN A 101 8.87 18.43 5.79
N LEU A 102 9.34 17.48 4.98
CA LEU A 102 9.54 16.08 5.37
C LEU A 102 11.04 15.82 5.18
N ASP A 103 11.74 15.50 6.25
CA ASP A 103 13.13 15.08 6.15
C ASP A 103 13.25 13.72 5.45
N GLU A 104 14.45 13.39 4.98
CA GLU A 104 14.69 12.19 4.18
C GLU A 104 14.34 10.91 4.96
N ASP A 105 14.67 10.85 6.26
CA ASP A 105 14.39 9.67 7.09
C ASP A 105 12.88 9.45 7.26
N LYS A 106 12.12 10.53 7.49
CA LYS A 106 10.64 10.47 7.53
C LYS A 106 10.06 10.00 6.21
N ARG A 107 10.58 10.55 5.10
CA ARG A 107 10.13 10.14 3.77
C ARG A 107 10.37 8.66 3.53
N ILE A 108 11.56 8.14 3.86
CA ILE A 108 11.91 6.73 3.69
C ILE A 108 10.98 5.84 4.52
N LEU A 109 10.71 6.20 5.77
CA LEU A 109 9.88 5.39 6.65
C LEU A 109 8.41 5.42 6.26
N LEU A 110 7.86 6.60 5.86
CA LEU A 110 6.50 6.69 5.32
C LEU A 110 6.35 5.88 4.02
N GLU A 111 7.35 5.93 3.13
CA GLU A 111 7.38 5.10 1.92
C GLU A 111 7.42 3.61 2.28
N SER A 112 8.18 3.22 3.29
CA SER A 112 8.27 1.85 3.77
C SER A 112 6.93 1.33 4.27
N TYR A 113 6.21 2.07 5.12
CA TYR A 113 4.86 1.71 5.56
C TYR A 113 3.91 1.52 4.37
N ARG A 114 3.88 2.48 3.47
CA ARG A 114 3.02 2.43 2.29
C ARG A 114 3.30 1.22 1.41
N ARG A 115 4.58 0.93 1.14
CA ARG A 115 4.98 -0.17 0.26
C ARG A 115 4.82 -1.53 0.91
N THR A 116 5.07 -1.64 2.22
CA THR A 116 4.84 -2.88 2.95
C THR A 116 3.36 -3.23 2.96
N SER A 117 2.49 -2.22 2.90
CA SER A 117 1.03 -2.37 2.94
C SER A 117 0.53 -2.92 4.29
N GLY A 118 -0.76 -3.24 4.38
CA GLY A 118 -1.38 -3.72 5.61
C GLY A 118 -1.94 -2.61 6.49
N VAL A 119 -3.05 -2.90 7.16
CA VAL A 119 -3.86 -1.91 7.89
C VAL A 119 -3.04 -1.20 8.96
N MET A 120 -2.26 -1.92 9.77
CA MET A 120 -1.42 -1.31 10.81
C MET A 120 -0.30 -0.43 10.24
N ASN A 121 0.30 -0.82 9.11
CA ASN A 121 1.27 0.03 8.45
C ASN A 121 0.65 1.33 7.94
N TYR A 122 -0.61 1.32 7.55
CA TYR A 122 -1.34 2.55 7.21
C TYR A 122 -1.73 3.38 8.43
N VAL A 123 -2.01 2.78 9.60
CA VAL A 123 -2.12 3.50 10.88
C VAL A 123 -0.81 4.23 11.20
N ARG A 124 0.34 3.53 11.07
CA ARG A 124 1.67 4.12 11.28
C ARG A 124 1.98 5.23 10.27
N LEU A 125 1.61 5.04 9.01
CA LEU A 125 1.76 6.07 7.97
C LEU A 125 0.99 7.35 8.32
N ILE A 126 -0.27 7.21 8.73
CA ILE A 126 -1.12 8.34 9.14
C ILE A 126 -0.49 9.06 10.35
N ASN A 127 -0.12 8.32 11.39
CA ASN A 127 0.48 8.89 12.59
C ASN A 127 1.84 9.52 12.32
N GLY A 128 2.66 8.87 11.50
CA GLY A 128 3.95 9.39 11.06
C GLY A 128 3.84 10.70 10.28
N ALA A 129 2.79 10.88 9.48
CA ALA A 129 2.55 12.13 8.77
C ALA A 129 2.40 13.32 9.73
N PHE A 130 1.81 13.12 10.90
CA PHE A 130 1.63 14.15 11.93
C PHE A 130 2.81 14.26 12.92
N SER A 131 3.61 13.21 13.04
CA SER A 131 4.62 13.11 14.07
C SER A 131 5.67 14.22 13.99
N THR A 132 5.99 14.81 15.15
CA THR A 132 7.15 15.69 15.35
C THR A 132 8.32 14.97 16.00
N LYS A 133 8.15 13.71 16.39
CA LYS A 133 9.19 12.87 16.98
C LYS A 133 10.26 12.49 15.95
N PRO A 134 11.51 12.27 16.39
CA PRO A 134 12.53 11.71 15.51
C PRO A 134 12.12 10.30 15.05
N THR A 135 12.53 9.93 13.84
CA THR A 135 12.20 8.64 13.22
C THR A 135 12.75 7.44 14.00
N SER A 136 13.82 7.62 14.77
CA SER A 136 14.36 6.60 15.66
C SER A 136 13.40 6.14 16.78
N GLU A 137 12.33 6.91 17.02
CA GLU A 137 11.27 6.56 17.98
C GLU A 137 10.03 5.95 17.31
N TRP A 138 10.04 5.80 15.98
CA TRP A 138 8.91 5.24 15.24
C TRP A 138 9.06 3.71 15.18
N GLU A 139 7.92 3.04 15.15
CA GLU A 139 7.89 1.60 14.96
C GLU A 139 8.30 1.23 13.53
N GLU A 140 9.04 0.13 13.40
CA GLU A 140 9.31 -0.45 12.09
C GLU A 140 8.02 -0.95 11.43
N PRO A 141 7.96 -1.02 10.08
CA PRO A 141 6.84 -1.63 9.39
C PRO A 141 6.62 -3.08 9.84
N ASP A 142 5.36 -3.49 10.01
CA ASP A 142 5.03 -4.89 10.23
C ASP A 142 5.59 -5.74 9.09
N PRO A 143 6.30 -6.83 9.40
CA PRO A 143 6.94 -7.66 8.39
C PRO A 143 5.90 -8.53 7.67
N ILE A 144 5.32 -8.01 6.60
CA ILE A 144 4.42 -8.78 5.74
C ILE A 144 5.22 -9.42 4.61
N PRO A 145 5.17 -10.73 4.43
CA PRO A 145 5.95 -11.41 3.39
C PRO A 145 5.69 -10.81 2.00
N TRP A 146 6.76 -10.60 1.24
CA TRP A 146 6.68 -10.09 -0.14
C TRP A 146 6.21 -11.13 -1.14
N GLN A 147 6.43 -12.40 -0.82
CA GLN A 147 5.98 -13.55 -1.59
C GLN A 147 5.67 -14.71 -0.64
N ALA A 148 4.66 -15.50 -0.97
CA ALA A 148 4.33 -16.73 -0.27
C ALA A 148 3.41 -17.60 -1.14
N ILE A 149 3.32 -18.89 -0.78
CA ILE A 149 2.30 -19.82 -1.29
C ILE A 149 1.16 -19.82 -0.28
N MET A 150 -0.06 -19.64 -0.77
CA MET A 150 -1.26 -19.72 0.04
C MET A 150 -1.76 -21.18 0.05
N GLY A 151 -1.98 -21.68 1.26
CA GLY A 151 -2.64 -22.95 1.51
C GLY A 151 -4.10 -22.78 1.89
N ARG A 152 -4.67 -23.83 2.48
CA ARG A 152 -6.03 -23.81 2.96
C ARG A 152 -6.25 -22.75 4.03
N GLU A 153 -7.48 -22.22 4.07
CA GLU A 153 -7.90 -21.23 5.06
C GLU A 153 -7.05 -19.97 5.11
N GLY A 154 -6.26 -19.70 4.03
CA GLY A 154 -5.39 -18.54 3.96
C GLY A 154 -4.05 -18.68 4.70
N ASN A 155 -3.70 -19.88 5.17
CA ASN A 155 -2.36 -20.16 5.66
C ASN A 155 -1.32 -19.82 4.60
N ILE A 156 -0.12 -19.47 5.01
CA ILE A 156 0.96 -19.12 4.07
C ILE A 156 2.22 -19.92 4.34
N TYR A 157 2.90 -20.29 3.27
CA TYR A 157 4.15 -21.02 3.25
C TYR A 157 5.20 -20.21 2.49
N LYS A 158 6.40 -20.12 3.04
CA LYS A 158 7.49 -19.34 2.44
C LYS A 158 8.15 -20.05 1.25
N THR A 159 8.09 -21.37 1.24
CA THR A 159 8.72 -22.21 0.23
C THR A 159 7.77 -23.27 -0.30
N TYR A 160 8.10 -23.80 -1.48
CA TYR A 160 7.39 -24.95 -2.05
C TYR A 160 7.48 -26.20 -1.16
N ASP A 161 8.65 -26.45 -0.58
CA ASP A 161 8.84 -27.62 0.29
C ASP A 161 7.99 -27.53 1.56
N GLU A 162 7.93 -26.37 2.21
CA GLU A 162 7.05 -26.15 3.36
C GLU A 162 5.56 -26.44 3.01
N PHE A 163 5.10 -25.97 1.85
CA PHE A 163 3.75 -26.26 1.37
C PHE A 163 3.55 -27.75 1.11
N MET A 164 4.50 -28.40 0.40
CA MET A 164 4.40 -29.82 0.05
C MET A 164 4.42 -30.72 1.29
N ASP A 165 5.17 -30.35 2.32
CA ASP A 165 5.23 -31.12 3.57
C ASP A 165 3.96 -30.95 4.45
N ALA A 166 3.28 -29.79 4.33
CA ALA A 166 2.08 -29.49 5.11
C ALA A 166 0.78 -29.91 4.43
N GLU A 167 0.63 -29.65 3.14
CA GLU A 167 -0.63 -29.80 2.42
C GLU A 167 -0.50 -30.52 1.07
N GLY A 168 0.71 -30.67 0.54
CA GLY A 168 0.95 -31.23 -0.78
C GLY A 168 0.97 -32.77 -0.84
N HIS A 169 0.79 -33.28 -2.05
CA HIS A 169 0.91 -34.70 -2.37
C HIS A 169 2.03 -34.89 -3.39
N ARG A 170 3.10 -35.60 -3.01
CA ARG A 170 4.30 -35.71 -3.85
C ARG A 170 4.07 -36.45 -5.18
N ASP A 171 3.01 -37.30 -5.23
CA ASP A 171 2.65 -38.05 -6.42
C ASP A 171 1.71 -37.29 -7.37
N TRP A 172 1.26 -36.10 -6.96
CA TRP A 172 0.36 -35.28 -7.78
C TRP A 172 1.14 -34.25 -8.59
N SER A 173 0.65 -33.96 -9.79
CA SER A 173 1.12 -32.80 -10.55
C SER A 173 0.66 -31.51 -9.89
N SER A 174 1.38 -30.41 -10.14
CA SER A 174 1.07 -29.10 -9.54
C SER A 174 0.47 -28.15 -10.58
N ILE A 175 -0.49 -27.36 -10.16
CA ILE A 175 -1.03 -26.23 -10.93
C ILE A 175 -0.68 -24.94 -10.18
N ALA A 176 0.12 -24.09 -10.84
CA ALA A 176 0.56 -22.81 -10.27
C ALA A 176 -0.37 -21.68 -10.71
N VAL A 177 -0.86 -20.88 -9.75
CA VAL A 177 -1.72 -19.73 -9.98
C VAL A 177 -1.17 -18.54 -9.21
N TYR A 178 -0.94 -17.43 -9.93
CA TYR A 178 -0.49 -16.17 -9.35
C TYR A 178 -1.68 -15.26 -9.01
N PHE A 179 -1.59 -14.57 -7.88
CA PHE A 179 -2.51 -13.50 -7.52
C PHE A 179 -1.79 -12.31 -6.86
N TYR A 180 -2.48 -11.20 -6.67
CA TYR A 180 -1.88 -10.02 -6.09
C TYR A 180 -1.79 -10.13 -4.57
N ARG A 181 -0.62 -9.81 -4.00
CA ARG A 181 -0.32 -9.82 -2.57
C ARG A 181 -1.36 -9.03 -1.75
N ASP A 182 -1.82 -7.89 -2.26
CA ASP A 182 -2.79 -7.04 -1.56
C ASP A 182 -4.15 -7.73 -1.34
N GLU A 183 -4.53 -8.70 -2.15
CA GLU A 183 -5.76 -9.48 -1.95
C GLU A 183 -5.63 -10.32 -0.67
N TRP A 184 -4.50 -11.00 -0.49
CA TRP A 184 -4.24 -11.75 0.74
C TRP A 184 -4.18 -10.85 1.97
N ILE A 185 -3.45 -9.72 1.91
CA ILE A 185 -3.33 -8.79 3.03
C ILE A 185 -4.69 -8.23 3.47
N MET A 186 -5.58 -7.99 2.51
CA MET A 186 -6.93 -7.48 2.79
C MET A 186 -7.90 -8.56 3.26
N GLY A 187 -7.53 -9.83 3.16
CA GLY A 187 -8.40 -10.97 3.43
C GLY A 187 -9.43 -11.22 2.31
N ASP A 188 -9.20 -10.70 1.11
CA ASP A 188 -10.07 -10.77 -0.07
C ASP A 188 -9.65 -12.00 -0.90
N ILE A 189 -9.76 -13.20 -0.29
CA ILE A 189 -9.16 -14.45 -0.78
C ILE A 189 -10.17 -15.57 -1.07
N GLU A 190 -11.48 -15.29 -1.04
CA GLU A 190 -12.52 -16.31 -1.26
C GLU A 190 -12.39 -16.98 -2.62
N TYR A 191 -12.03 -16.21 -3.65
CA TYR A 191 -11.81 -16.76 -4.99
C TYR A 191 -10.62 -17.72 -5.02
N GLN A 192 -9.52 -17.35 -4.38
CA GLN A 192 -8.29 -18.15 -4.31
C GLN A 192 -8.54 -19.43 -3.50
N GLN A 193 -9.31 -19.34 -2.41
CA GLN A 193 -9.70 -20.51 -1.61
C GLN A 193 -10.59 -21.46 -2.40
N ALA A 194 -11.59 -20.94 -3.11
CA ALA A 194 -12.46 -21.77 -3.96
C ALA A 194 -11.67 -22.46 -5.07
N LEU A 195 -10.70 -21.75 -5.68
CA LEU A 195 -9.83 -22.31 -6.70
C LEU A 195 -8.88 -23.38 -6.12
N PHE A 196 -8.37 -23.16 -4.91
CA PHE A 196 -7.56 -24.13 -4.18
C PHE A 196 -8.31 -25.46 -4.04
N GLU A 197 -9.52 -25.41 -3.49
CA GLU A 197 -10.32 -26.61 -3.26
C GLU A 197 -10.71 -27.31 -4.56
N GLU A 198 -11.00 -26.57 -5.63
CA GLU A 198 -11.34 -27.19 -6.92
C GLU A 198 -10.13 -27.88 -7.56
N ILE A 199 -8.95 -27.27 -7.54
CA ILE A 199 -7.71 -27.88 -8.03
C ILE A 199 -7.39 -29.15 -7.21
N TYR A 200 -7.48 -29.05 -5.89
CA TYR A 200 -7.20 -30.17 -4.98
C TYR A 200 -8.15 -31.37 -5.18
N LYS A 201 -9.42 -31.10 -5.39
CA LYS A 201 -10.45 -32.12 -5.68
C LYS A 201 -10.14 -32.93 -6.94
N HIS A 202 -9.46 -32.30 -7.91
CA HIS A 202 -9.01 -32.96 -9.15
C HIS A 202 -7.64 -33.64 -9.02
N GLN A 203 -7.14 -33.85 -7.82
CA GLN A 203 -5.86 -34.50 -7.52
C GLN A 203 -4.65 -33.79 -8.15
N TYR A 204 -4.65 -32.44 -8.10
CA TYR A 204 -3.49 -31.61 -8.38
C TYR A 204 -3.08 -30.85 -7.11
N ASN A 205 -1.80 -30.56 -6.96
CA ASN A 205 -1.31 -29.65 -5.93
C ASN A 205 -1.59 -28.20 -6.33
N PRO A 206 -2.41 -27.46 -5.57
CA PRO A 206 -2.70 -26.07 -5.87
C PRO A 206 -1.58 -25.15 -5.35
N ILE A 207 -0.70 -24.72 -6.20
CA ILE A 207 0.35 -23.76 -5.87
C ILE A 207 -0.17 -22.35 -6.13
N ILE A 208 -1.02 -21.88 -5.24
CA ILE A 208 -1.58 -20.53 -5.32
C ILE A 208 -0.64 -19.58 -4.59
N PHE A 209 0.04 -18.70 -5.33
CA PHE A 209 1.10 -17.88 -4.76
C PHE A 209 0.92 -16.41 -5.12
N TYR A 210 1.39 -15.56 -4.21
CA TYR A 210 1.48 -14.13 -4.45
C TYR A 210 2.92 -13.65 -4.39
N GLY A 211 3.16 -12.51 -5.04
CA GLY A 211 4.44 -11.84 -5.01
C GLY A 211 4.33 -10.38 -5.37
N GLN A 212 5.43 -9.65 -5.21
CA GLN A 212 5.56 -8.27 -5.62
C GLN A 212 6.36 -8.22 -6.92
N TYR A 213 5.84 -7.56 -7.96
CA TYR A 213 6.59 -7.33 -9.17
C TYR A 213 7.71 -6.31 -8.94
N GLY A 214 8.91 -6.68 -9.32
CA GLY A 214 10.10 -5.85 -9.27
C GLY A 214 10.71 -5.72 -7.89
N SER A 215 12.04 -5.72 -7.85
CA SER A 215 12.77 -5.39 -6.63
C SER A 215 12.74 -3.90 -6.35
N ASN A 216 12.67 -3.52 -5.08
CA ASN A 216 12.92 -2.17 -4.64
C ASN A 216 13.92 -2.17 -3.47
N PRO A 217 15.23 -2.03 -3.76
CA PRO A 217 16.27 -2.07 -2.74
C PRO A 217 16.12 -1.03 -1.63
N ARG A 218 15.48 0.13 -1.92
CA ARG A 218 15.29 1.20 -0.94
C ARG A 218 14.43 0.79 0.25
N VAL A 219 13.46 -0.10 0.01
CA VAL A 219 12.52 -0.58 1.03
C VAL A 219 12.65 -2.09 1.26
N GLY A 220 13.78 -2.69 0.87
CA GLY A 220 14.07 -4.10 1.13
C GLY A 220 13.24 -5.10 0.34
N ILE A 221 12.57 -4.71 -0.77
CA ILE A 221 11.81 -5.64 -1.60
C ILE A 221 12.76 -6.47 -2.46
N PRO A 222 12.81 -7.81 -2.27
CA PRO A 222 13.66 -8.68 -3.08
C PRO A 222 13.10 -8.86 -4.50
N ASN A 223 13.96 -9.35 -5.41
CA ASN A 223 13.46 -9.92 -6.67
C ASN A 223 12.65 -11.19 -6.39
N MET A 224 11.57 -11.41 -7.11
CA MET A 224 10.91 -12.71 -7.16
C MET A 224 11.94 -13.74 -7.71
N LYS A 225 12.16 -14.80 -6.96
CA LYS A 225 13.00 -15.93 -7.37
C LYS A 225 12.13 -17.05 -7.88
#